data_f18a47bde34160350c667b8f7d896e70
#
_entry.id   f18a47bde34160350c667b8f7d896e70
#
_cell.length_a   1.000
_cell.length_b   1.000
_cell.length_c   1.000
_cell.angle_alpha   90.00
_cell.angle_beta   90.00
_cell.angle_gamma   90.00
#
_symmetry.space_group_name_H-M   'P 1'
#
loop_
_entity.id
_entity.type
_entity.pdbx_description
1 polymer ?
#
loop_
_entity_poly.entity_id
_entity_poly.type
_entity_poly.pdbx_seq_one_letter_code
_entity_poly.pdbx_strand_id
1 'polypeptide(L)'
;EFIMKKAVSIFLVLAMAVGCFAGCGSKEAKKDADKFYIGGIGPTTGDAAIYGTAVMNGAQIAVDEINEAGGINGKKIEFNFQDDQSDAEKSVNAYNTLKDWGMQVLMGTVTTTPCVAVADKTAQDNMFEVTPSASSTDVIAGDNVFQVCFTDPNQGTKSAQYIGENKLAKKVAVIYNSSDVYSSGIEAKFIEEAKNQGLEVVAEEAFTADSKTDFSTQL
;
A
#
# COMPACT_ATOMS: atom_id res chain seq x y z
N GLU A 1 52.97 42.50 -17.32
CA GLU A 1 51.63 42.35 -17.95
C GLU A 1 51.22 40.87 -18.17
N PHE A 2 52.15 39.99 -18.62
CA PHE A 2 51.87 38.58 -18.89
C PHE A 2 51.65 37.76 -17.58
N ILE A 3 52.33 38.07 -16.50
CA ILE A 3 52.21 37.37 -15.21
C ILE A 3 50.89 37.76 -14.52
N MET A 4 50.45 38.99 -14.63
CA MET A 4 49.22 39.50 -14.06
C MET A 4 47.98 38.85 -14.76
N LYS A 5 48.02 38.65 -16.08
CA LYS A 5 46.94 37.97 -16.82
C LYS A 5 46.82 36.50 -16.46
N LYS A 6 47.91 35.79 -16.15
CA LYS A 6 47.89 34.40 -15.68
C LYS A 6 47.37 34.31 -14.23
N ALA A 7 47.68 35.23 -13.38
CA ALA A 7 47.20 35.29 -11.97
C ALA A 7 45.68 35.52 -11.92
N VAL A 8 45.17 36.42 -12.78
CA VAL A 8 43.72 36.71 -12.85
C VAL A 8 42.95 35.50 -13.40
N SER A 9 43.50 34.77 -14.39
CA SER A 9 42.87 33.56 -14.96
C SER A 9 42.81 32.42 -13.94
N ILE A 10 43.84 32.21 -13.13
CA ILE A 10 43.89 31.20 -12.07
C ILE A 10 42.89 31.54 -10.97
N PHE A 11 42.74 32.80 -10.61
CA PHE A 11 41.77 33.26 -9.59
C PHE A 11 40.32 33.07 -10.08
N LEU A 12 40.05 33.30 -11.39
CA LEU A 12 38.71 33.10 -11.95
C LEU A 12 38.33 31.61 -12.01
N VAL A 13 39.29 30.73 -12.34
CA VAL A 13 39.04 29.27 -12.34
C VAL A 13 38.85 28.71 -10.95
N LEU A 14 39.60 29.21 -9.94
CA LEU A 14 39.40 28.84 -8.54
C LEU A 14 38.04 29.32 -7.99
N ALA A 15 37.60 30.52 -8.38
CA ALA A 15 36.30 31.07 -7.96
C ALA A 15 35.13 30.27 -8.59
N MET A 16 35.23 29.78 -9.82
CA MET A 16 34.24 28.89 -10.43
C MET A 16 34.22 27.50 -9.79
N ALA A 17 35.37 26.94 -9.41
CA ALA A 17 35.42 25.65 -8.75
C ALA A 17 34.78 25.66 -7.35
N VAL A 18 34.90 26.75 -6.60
CA VAL A 18 34.26 26.90 -5.28
C VAL A 18 32.73 27.12 -5.42
N GLY A 19 32.27 27.74 -6.51
CA GLY A 19 30.83 27.95 -6.79
C GLY A 19 30.07 26.67 -7.14
N CYS A 20 30.74 25.63 -7.67
CA CYS A 20 30.09 24.36 -8.03
C CYS A 20 29.89 23.42 -6.85
N PHE A 21 30.53 23.63 -5.70
CA PHE A 21 30.31 22.83 -4.48
C PHE A 21 29.25 23.40 -3.53
N ALA A 22 28.69 24.58 -3.83
CA ALA A 22 27.66 25.21 -3.00
C ALA A 22 26.22 24.94 -3.48
N GLY A 23 26.02 24.07 -4.46
CA GLY A 23 24.71 23.85 -5.04
C GLY A 23 24.38 22.37 -5.23
N CYS A 24 23.94 21.69 -4.24
CA CYS A 24 23.02 20.57 -4.14
C CYS A 24 23.14 19.90 -2.76
N GLY A 25 23.04 20.67 -1.72
CA GLY A 25 22.57 20.16 -0.45
C GLY A 25 21.03 20.16 -0.54
N SER A 26 20.41 19.03 -0.90
CA SER A 26 19.05 18.79 -0.49
C SER A 26 19.01 19.08 1.01
N LYS A 27 18.28 20.11 1.41
CA LYS A 27 17.96 20.29 2.83
C LYS A 27 17.12 19.09 3.20
N GLU A 28 17.75 18.02 3.72
CA GLU A 28 17.02 17.09 4.55
C GLU A 28 16.30 17.94 5.59
N ALA A 29 14.98 17.95 5.54
CA ALA A 29 14.19 18.57 6.57
C ALA A 29 14.66 17.91 7.88
N LYS A 30 15.29 18.68 8.78
CA LYS A 30 15.70 18.17 10.09
C LYS A 30 14.43 17.67 10.75
N LYS A 31 14.29 16.34 10.82
CA LYS A 31 13.20 15.71 11.57
C LYS A 31 13.26 16.21 13.00
N ASP A 32 12.11 16.55 13.53
CA ASP A 32 11.99 16.84 14.96
C ASP A 32 12.24 15.52 15.72
N ALA A 33 13.32 15.49 16.49
CA ALA A 33 13.71 14.29 17.25
C ALA A 33 12.67 13.91 18.32
N ASP A 34 11.75 14.82 18.63
CA ASP A 34 10.71 14.63 19.63
C ASP A 34 9.37 14.16 19.01
N LYS A 35 9.38 13.78 17.72
CA LYS A 35 8.19 13.29 17.01
C LYS A 35 8.41 11.90 16.42
N PHE A 36 7.29 11.18 16.22
CA PHE A 36 7.21 9.90 15.57
C PHE A 36 6.44 10.07 14.26
N TYR A 37 7.04 9.73 13.13
CA TYR A 37 6.46 9.95 11.80
C TYR A 37 5.85 8.66 11.26
N ILE A 38 4.51 8.62 11.15
CA ILE A 38 3.77 7.49 10.60
C ILE A 38 3.16 7.90 9.26
N GLY A 39 3.50 7.18 8.19
CA GLY A 39 2.87 7.31 6.89
C GLY A 39 1.64 6.44 6.77
N GLY A 40 0.63 6.91 6.05
CA GLY A 40 -0.53 6.13 5.67
C GLY A 40 -0.73 6.18 4.15
N ILE A 41 -1.16 5.08 3.54
CA ILE A 41 -1.49 5.01 2.12
C ILE A 41 -2.80 4.23 1.95
N GLY A 42 -3.70 4.77 1.14
CA GLY A 42 -4.93 4.09 0.76
C GLY A 42 -5.85 4.99 -0.05
N PRO A 43 -6.89 4.44 -0.69
CA PRO A 43 -7.77 5.21 -1.55
C PRO A 43 -8.70 6.11 -0.73
N THR A 44 -8.55 7.42 -0.87
CA THR A 44 -9.51 8.41 -0.35
C THR A 44 -10.39 8.99 -1.45
N THR A 45 -10.06 8.66 -2.71
CA THR A 45 -10.86 8.95 -3.90
C THR A 45 -11.00 7.69 -4.78
N GLY A 46 -11.92 7.71 -5.76
CA GLY A 46 -12.20 6.56 -6.62
C GLY A 46 -13.15 5.53 -6.00
N ASP A 47 -13.27 4.36 -6.65
CA ASP A 47 -14.28 3.34 -6.34
C ASP A 47 -14.13 2.72 -4.94
N ALA A 48 -12.90 2.63 -4.44
CA ALA A 48 -12.60 2.05 -3.13
C ALA A 48 -12.45 3.11 -2.01
N ALA A 49 -12.83 4.36 -2.26
CA ALA A 49 -12.64 5.47 -1.32
C ALA A 49 -13.29 5.26 0.05
N ILE A 50 -14.38 4.52 0.10
CA ILE A 50 -15.07 4.21 1.37
C ILE A 50 -14.16 3.44 2.34
N TYR A 51 -13.34 2.52 1.83
CA TYR A 51 -12.42 1.72 2.64
C TYR A 51 -11.23 2.56 3.13
N GLY A 52 -10.57 3.28 2.22
CA GLY A 52 -9.42 4.09 2.57
C GLY A 52 -9.77 5.26 3.49
N THR A 53 -10.92 5.91 3.28
CA THR A 53 -11.41 6.96 4.16
C THR A 53 -11.72 6.43 5.57
N ALA A 54 -12.32 5.24 5.67
CA ALA A 54 -12.59 4.62 6.97
C ALA A 54 -11.28 4.30 7.72
N VAL A 55 -10.29 3.76 7.02
CA VAL A 55 -8.95 3.47 7.59
C VAL A 55 -8.25 4.75 8.03
N MET A 56 -8.23 5.77 7.18
CA MET A 56 -7.62 7.08 7.50
C MET A 56 -8.25 7.69 8.77
N ASN A 57 -9.58 7.69 8.84
CA ASN A 57 -10.29 8.24 9.99
C ASN A 57 -10.03 7.43 11.27
N GLY A 58 -10.02 6.11 11.19
CA GLY A 58 -9.71 5.25 12.33
C GLY A 58 -8.27 5.45 12.83
N ALA A 59 -7.32 5.57 11.91
CA ALA A 59 -5.92 5.87 12.25
C ALA A 59 -5.78 7.25 12.89
N GLN A 60 -6.47 8.27 12.37
CA GLN A 60 -6.44 9.62 12.94
C GLN A 60 -6.98 9.65 14.37
N ILE A 61 -8.09 8.94 14.65
CA ILE A 61 -8.63 8.83 16.01
C ILE A 61 -7.58 8.22 16.96
N ALA A 62 -6.93 7.13 16.56
CA ALA A 62 -5.89 6.51 17.38
C ALA A 62 -4.68 7.44 17.59
N VAL A 63 -4.28 8.18 16.57
CA VAL A 63 -3.19 9.17 16.66
C VAL A 63 -3.56 10.27 17.66
N ASP A 64 -4.79 10.79 17.59
CA ASP A 64 -5.26 11.85 18.48
C ASP A 64 -5.28 11.37 19.94
N GLU A 65 -5.86 10.18 20.21
CA GLU A 65 -5.90 9.58 21.55
C GLU A 65 -4.49 9.32 22.11
N ILE A 66 -3.58 8.76 21.32
CA ILE A 66 -2.19 8.53 21.74
C ILE A 66 -1.49 9.86 22.02
N ASN A 67 -1.71 10.84 21.17
CA ASN A 67 -1.13 12.17 21.33
C ASN A 67 -1.69 12.90 22.58
N GLU A 68 -2.99 12.82 22.86
CA GLU A 68 -3.60 13.35 24.07
C GLU A 68 -3.02 12.70 25.32
N ALA A 69 -2.81 11.38 25.29
CA ALA A 69 -2.20 10.62 26.39
C ALA A 69 -0.70 10.90 26.61
N GLY A 70 -0.07 11.77 25.79
CA GLY A 70 1.34 12.14 25.94
C GLY A 70 2.26 11.61 24.86
N GLY A 71 1.74 10.83 23.90
CA GLY A 71 2.51 10.24 22.82
C GLY A 71 3.19 8.93 23.21
N ILE A 72 4.04 8.42 22.33
CA ILE A 72 4.82 7.19 22.53
C ILE A 72 6.16 7.57 23.18
N ASN A 73 6.37 7.15 24.41
CA ASN A 73 7.57 7.52 25.19
C ASN A 73 7.84 9.05 25.21
N GLY A 74 6.75 9.83 25.31
CA GLY A 74 6.82 11.30 25.34
C GLY A 74 6.92 11.96 23.95
N LYS A 75 6.98 11.18 22.87
CA LYS A 75 7.03 11.70 21.51
C LYS A 75 5.63 11.71 20.88
N LYS A 76 5.23 12.84 20.33
CA LYS A 76 3.96 12.95 19.60
C LYS A 76 4.07 12.31 18.23
N ILE A 77 2.96 11.70 17.78
CA ILE A 77 2.85 11.16 16.42
C ILE A 77 2.51 12.30 15.46
N GLU A 78 3.28 12.39 14.38
CA GLU A 78 2.92 13.10 13.16
C GLU A 78 2.42 12.06 12.16
N PHE A 79 1.20 12.23 11.65
CA PHE A 79 0.55 11.32 10.72
C PHE A 79 0.32 12.01 9.38
N ASN A 80 0.72 11.36 8.28
CA ASN A 80 0.52 11.85 6.92
C ASN A 80 -0.08 10.73 6.07
N PHE A 81 -1.28 10.94 5.55
CA PHE A 81 -1.98 9.97 4.73
C PHE A 81 -2.02 10.42 3.27
N GLN A 82 -1.67 9.52 2.35
CA GLN A 82 -1.62 9.75 0.90
C GLN A 82 -2.70 8.94 0.20
N ASP A 83 -3.38 9.56 -0.76
CA ASP A 83 -4.38 8.92 -1.63
C ASP A 83 -3.68 8.16 -2.77
N ASP A 84 -3.93 6.87 -2.87
CA ASP A 84 -3.43 6.02 -3.95
C ASP A 84 -4.49 5.65 -5.01
N GLN A 85 -5.75 5.96 -4.77
CA GLN A 85 -6.88 5.63 -5.65
C GLN A 85 -6.97 4.13 -5.98
N SER A 86 -6.44 3.25 -5.15
CA SER A 86 -6.27 1.81 -5.40
C SER A 86 -5.42 1.48 -6.64
N ASP A 87 -4.50 2.35 -7.01
CA ASP A 87 -3.60 2.22 -8.15
C ASP A 87 -2.18 1.89 -7.67
N ALA A 88 -1.57 0.85 -8.23
CA ALA A 88 -0.25 0.37 -7.82
C ALA A 88 0.87 1.41 -8.04
N GLU A 89 0.85 2.14 -9.18
CA GLU A 89 1.86 3.14 -9.48
C GLU A 89 1.73 4.36 -8.56
N LYS A 90 0.49 4.81 -8.31
CA LYS A 90 0.22 5.91 -7.37
C LYS A 90 0.63 5.54 -5.95
N SER A 91 0.42 4.28 -5.53
CA SER A 91 0.86 3.80 -4.22
C SER A 91 2.37 3.84 -4.06
N VAL A 92 3.12 3.41 -5.07
CA VAL A 92 4.59 3.50 -5.06
C VAL A 92 5.05 4.96 -5.02
N ASN A 93 4.37 5.87 -5.74
CA ASN A 93 4.68 7.30 -5.68
C ASN A 93 4.34 7.91 -4.32
N ALA A 94 3.22 7.52 -3.72
CA ALA A 94 2.83 7.90 -2.37
C ALA A 94 3.85 7.42 -1.32
N TYR A 95 4.32 6.17 -1.45
CA TYR A 95 5.38 5.62 -0.61
C TYR A 95 6.67 6.45 -0.69
N ASN A 96 7.13 6.77 -1.89
CA ASN A 96 8.32 7.60 -2.07
C ASN A 96 8.14 8.99 -1.44
N THR A 97 6.97 9.60 -1.62
CA THR A 97 6.63 10.91 -1.01
C THR A 97 6.69 10.85 0.53
N LEU A 98 6.14 9.79 1.13
CA LEU A 98 6.18 9.60 2.58
C LEU A 98 7.59 9.28 3.09
N LYS A 99 8.37 8.53 2.32
CA LYS A 99 9.77 8.26 2.63
C LYS A 99 10.59 9.55 2.65
N ASP A 100 10.41 10.42 1.64
CA ASP A 100 11.07 11.73 1.57
C ASP A 100 10.60 12.66 2.70
N TRP A 101 9.32 12.60 3.08
CA TRP A 101 8.80 13.29 4.28
C TRP A 101 9.41 12.75 5.56
N GLY A 102 9.94 11.52 5.51
CA GLY A 102 10.69 10.90 6.58
C GLY A 102 9.90 10.00 7.48
N MET A 103 8.88 9.31 6.95
CA MET A 103 8.16 8.30 7.72
C MET A 103 9.11 7.24 8.29
N GLN A 104 8.73 6.68 9.42
CA GLN A 104 9.46 5.64 10.16
C GLN A 104 8.72 4.31 10.15
N VAL A 105 7.40 4.36 9.97
CA VAL A 105 6.49 3.22 9.89
C VAL A 105 5.44 3.52 8.83
N LEU A 106 5.09 2.52 8.03
CA LEU A 106 3.98 2.61 7.07
C LEU A 106 2.75 1.87 7.61
N MET A 107 1.61 2.54 7.64
CA MET A 107 0.28 1.97 7.81
C MET A 107 -0.44 2.00 6.45
N GLY A 108 -0.53 0.86 5.81
CA GLY A 108 -1.07 0.74 4.45
C GLY A 108 -0.35 -0.35 3.65
N THR A 109 -0.62 -0.55 2.36
CA THR A 109 -1.77 0.13 1.76
C THR A 109 -3.10 -0.58 2.13
N VAL A 110 -4.22 0.04 1.81
CA VAL A 110 -5.55 -0.47 2.19
C VAL A 110 -6.02 -1.61 1.27
N THR A 111 -5.74 -1.52 -0.03
CA THR A 111 -6.17 -2.49 -1.04
C THR A 111 -5.02 -3.39 -1.50
N THR A 112 -5.34 -4.60 -1.93
CA THR A 112 -4.35 -5.68 -2.14
C THR A 112 -3.33 -5.38 -3.24
N THR A 113 -3.77 -5.07 -4.46
CA THR A 113 -2.85 -4.84 -5.60
C THR A 113 -1.84 -3.71 -5.34
N PRO A 114 -2.25 -2.54 -4.81
CA PRO A 114 -1.33 -1.53 -4.33
C PRO A 114 -0.37 -2.00 -3.25
N CYS A 115 -0.87 -2.78 -2.27
CA CYS A 115 -0.04 -3.25 -1.16
C CYS A 115 1.07 -4.19 -1.63
N VAL A 116 0.79 -5.10 -2.55
CA VAL A 116 1.80 -5.97 -3.16
C VAL A 116 2.90 -5.14 -3.84
N ALA A 117 2.52 -4.09 -4.58
CA ALA A 117 3.49 -3.21 -5.24
C ALA A 117 4.36 -2.40 -4.26
N VAL A 118 3.80 -2.01 -3.11
CA VAL A 118 4.52 -1.26 -2.07
C VAL A 118 5.36 -2.20 -1.21
N ALA A 119 4.92 -3.43 -0.93
CA ALA A 119 5.65 -4.41 -0.12
C ALA A 119 7.06 -4.69 -0.66
N ASP A 120 7.23 -4.72 -1.98
CA ASP A 120 8.55 -4.84 -2.61
C ASP A 120 9.48 -3.65 -2.29
N LYS A 121 8.92 -2.45 -2.14
CA LYS A 121 9.68 -1.23 -1.79
C LYS A 121 10.02 -1.18 -0.30
N THR A 122 9.05 -1.51 0.54
CA THR A 122 9.27 -1.56 1.99
C THR A 122 10.30 -2.63 2.36
N ALA A 123 10.31 -3.78 1.68
CA ALA A 123 11.33 -4.81 1.85
C ALA A 123 12.74 -4.31 1.47
N GLN A 124 12.89 -3.62 0.32
CA GLN A 124 14.17 -3.05 -0.11
C GLN A 124 14.71 -2.00 0.88
N ASP A 125 13.83 -1.23 1.49
CA ASP A 125 14.16 -0.16 2.42
C ASP A 125 14.21 -0.63 3.88
N ASN A 126 13.91 -1.90 4.17
CA ASN A 126 13.73 -2.44 5.52
C ASN A 126 12.73 -1.61 6.35
N MET A 127 11.65 -1.14 5.70
CA MET A 127 10.59 -0.36 6.30
C MET A 127 9.56 -1.29 6.92
N PHE A 128 9.22 -1.06 8.20
CA PHE A 128 8.11 -1.77 8.84
C PHE A 128 6.78 -1.31 8.26
N GLU A 129 5.95 -2.27 7.84
CA GLU A 129 4.64 -2.02 7.23
C GLU A 129 3.55 -2.83 7.93
N VAL A 130 2.41 -2.19 8.19
CA VAL A 130 1.19 -2.86 8.66
C VAL A 130 0.05 -2.52 7.71
N THR A 131 -0.47 -3.54 7.01
CA THR A 131 -1.68 -3.34 6.21
C THR A 131 -2.95 -3.61 7.04
N PRO A 132 -3.91 -2.69 7.03
CA PRO A 132 -5.17 -2.86 7.77
C PRO A 132 -6.13 -3.84 7.08
N SER A 133 -6.12 -3.94 5.73
CA SER A 133 -7.12 -4.69 5.00
C SER A 133 -6.67 -5.33 3.68
N ALA A 134 -5.47 -5.09 3.18
CA ALA A 134 -4.95 -5.82 2.03
C ALA A 134 -4.78 -7.29 2.41
N SER A 135 -5.49 -8.20 1.75
CA SER A 135 -5.78 -9.55 2.25
C SER A 135 -5.11 -10.69 1.49
N SER A 136 -4.41 -10.42 0.37
CA SER A 136 -3.59 -11.45 -0.27
C SER A 136 -2.42 -11.88 0.62
N THR A 137 -2.05 -13.15 0.52
CA THR A 137 -0.82 -13.67 1.16
C THR A 137 0.44 -13.11 0.55
N ASP A 138 0.38 -12.57 -0.66
CA ASP A 138 1.54 -11.99 -1.35
C ASP A 138 2.02 -10.71 -0.66
N VAL A 139 1.13 -9.99 0.05
CA VAL A 139 1.53 -8.78 0.80
C VAL A 139 2.45 -9.09 1.99
N ILE A 140 2.38 -10.30 2.55
CA ILE A 140 3.18 -10.77 3.68
C ILE A 140 4.26 -11.77 3.29
N ALA A 141 4.69 -11.75 2.04
CA ALA A 141 5.77 -12.62 1.56
C ALA A 141 7.14 -12.30 2.19
N GLY A 142 7.34 -11.06 2.64
CA GLY A 142 8.54 -10.61 3.38
C GLY A 142 8.32 -10.58 4.89
N ASP A 143 9.40 -10.36 5.63
CA ASP A 143 9.42 -10.36 7.11
C ASP A 143 9.10 -8.99 7.71
N ASN A 144 8.90 -7.97 6.89
CA ASN A 144 8.71 -6.58 7.29
C ASN A 144 7.26 -6.10 7.16
N VAL A 145 6.37 -6.91 6.56
CA VAL A 145 4.95 -6.58 6.35
C VAL A 145 4.07 -7.46 7.22
N PHE A 146 3.15 -6.82 7.95
CA PHE A 146 2.19 -7.48 8.82
C PHE A 146 0.76 -7.16 8.41
N GLN A 147 -0.10 -8.16 8.45
CA GLN A 147 -1.49 -8.07 8.01
C GLN A 147 -2.43 -8.21 9.21
N VAL A 148 -3.39 -7.27 9.34
CA VAL A 148 -4.36 -7.28 10.45
C VAL A 148 -5.62 -8.08 10.08
N CYS A 149 -6.05 -8.02 8.81
CA CYS A 149 -7.25 -8.70 8.33
C CYS A 149 -7.02 -10.20 8.08
N PHE A 150 -8.11 -10.94 7.84
CA PHE A 150 -8.06 -12.31 7.32
C PHE A 150 -7.49 -12.34 5.90
N THR A 151 -7.02 -13.53 5.47
CA THR A 151 -6.44 -13.71 4.13
C THR A 151 -7.48 -14.12 3.09
N ASP A 152 -7.24 -13.81 1.81
CA ASP A 152 -8.07 -14.23 0.67
C ASP A 152 -8.29 -15.76 0.63
N PRO A 153 -7.25 -16.60 0.82
CA PRO A 153 -7.45 -18.05 0.95
C PRO A 153 -8.48 -18.45 2.00
N ASN A 154 -8.46 -17.79 3.16
CA ASN A 154 -9.44 -18.06 4.21
C ASN A 154 -10.85 -17.63 3.80
N GLN A 155 -11.01 -16.50 3.12
CA GLN A 155 -12.32 -16.04 2.65
C GLN A 155 -12.92 -17.00 1.63
N GLY A 156 -12.15 -17.40 0.61
CA GLY A 156 -12.59 -18.36 -0.40
C GLY A 156 -12.97 -19.71 0.22
N THR A 157 -12.09 -20.29 1.03
CA THR A 157 -12.31 -21.55 1.73
C THR A 157 -13.55 -21.50 2.62
N LYS A 158 -13.67 -20.48 3.48
CA LYS A 158 -14.80 -20.35 4.41
C LYS A 158 -16.14 -20.12 3.71
N SER A 159 -16.14 -19.41 2.58
CA SER A 159 -17.36 -19.22 1.78
C SER A 159 -17.87 -20.54 1.22
N ALA A 160 -17.01 -21.37 0.65
CA ALA A 160 -17.40 -22.68 0.14
C ALA A 160 -17.84 -23.64 1.25
N GLN A 161 -17.12 -23.67 2.39
CA GLN A 161 -17.50 -24.43 3.59
C GLN A 161 -18.89 -24.03 4.08
N TYR A 162 -19.13 -22.73 4.23
CA TYR A 162 -20.43 -22.26 4.70
C TYR A 162 -21.60 -22.69 3.81
N ILE A 163 -21.43 -22.63 2.49
CA ILE A 163 -22.45 -23.07 1.54
C ILE A 163 -22.69 -24.59 1.66
N GLY A 164 -21.62 -25.39 1.72
CA GLY A 164 -21.71 -26.84 1.77
C GLY A 164 -22.25 -27.37 3.10
N GLU A 165 -21.68 -26.93 4.22
CA GLU A 165 -22.07 -27.36 5.57
C GLU A 165 -23.52 -26.99 5.90
N ASN A 166 -23.97 -25.81 5.49
CA ASN A 166 -25.34 -25.35 5.69
C ASN A 166 -26.30 -25.81 4.57
N LYS A 167 -25.80 -26.52 3.56
CA LYS A 167 -26.61 -27.05 2.44
C LYS A 167 -27.40 -25.96 1.70
N LEU A 168 -26.80 -24.79 1.54
CA LEU A 168 -27.46 -23.64 0.92
C LEU A 168 -27.65 -23.83 -0.58
N ALA A 169 -26.71 -24.51 -1.25
CA ALA A 169 -26.77 -24.84 -2.66
C ALA A 169 -26.03 -26.16 -2.94
N LYS A 170 -26.36 -26.79 -4.08
CA LYS A 170 -25.58 -27.91 -4.65
C LYS A 170 -24.80 -27.49 -5.89
N LYS A 171 -25.30 -26.46 -6.58
CA LYS A 171 -24.70 -25.87 -7.78
C LYS A 171 -24.43 -24.43 -7.53
N VAL A 172 -23.26 -23.99 -7.91
CA VAL A 172 -22.81 -22.61 -7.76
C VAL A 172 -22.18 -22.14 -9.08
N ALA A 173 -22.33 -20.86 -9.38
CA ALA A 173 -21.55 -20.19 -10.41
C ALA A 173 -20.66 -19.15 -9.72
N VAL A 174 -19.48 -18.93 -10.25
CA VAL A 174 -18.52 -17.94 -9.75
C VAL A 174 -18.27 -16.91 -10.83
N ILE A 175 -18.35 -15.64 -10.46
CA ILE A 175 -17.93 -14.53 -11.29
C ILE A 175 -16.88 -13.73 -10.52
N TYR A 176 -15.75 -13.41 -11.16
CA TYR A 176 -14.64 -12.75 -10.47
C TYR A 176 -13.88 -11.79 -11.38
N ASN A 177 -13.18 -10.84 -10.77
CA ASN A 177 -12.30 -9.92 -11.47
C ASN A 177 -10.90 -10.54 -11.62
N SER A 178 -10.55 -11.01 -12.83
CA SER A 178 -9.26 -11.64 -13.11
C SER A 178 -8.08 -10.66 -13.14
N SER A 179 -8.33 -9.37 -13.19
CA SER A 179 -7.28 -8.33 -13.13
C SER A 179 -6.95 -7.85 -11.71
N ASP A 180 -7.61 -8.41 -10.70
CA ASP A 180 -7.43 -8.05 -9.31
C ASP A 180 -6.95 -9.25 -8.47
N VAL A 181 -5.81 -9.10 -7.82
CA VAL A 181 -5.18 -10.14 -6.99
C VAL A 181 -6.10 -10.58 -5.85
N TYR A 182 -6.83 -9.64 -5.21
CA TYR A 182 -7.82 -9.94 -4.18
C TYR A 182 -8.91 -10.89 -4.69
N SER A 183 -9.55 -10.53 -5.78
CA SER A 183 -10.67 -11.29 -6.35
C SER A 183 -10.25 -12.68 -6.83
N SER A 184 -9.11 -12.76 -7.52
CA SER A 184 -8.56 -14.04 -8.03
C SER A 184 -8.10 -14.97 -6.90
N GLY A 185 -7.55 -14.41 -5.82
CA GLY A 185 -7.12 -15.19 -4.65
C GLY A 185 -8.29 -15.84 -3.92
N ILE A 186 -9.40 -15.15 -3.78
CA ILE A 186 -10.65 -15.69 -3.21
C ILE A 186 -11.25 -16.76 -4.11
N GLU A 187 -11.37 -16.46 -5.41
CA GLU A 187 -11.93 -17.38 -6.39
C GLU A 187 -11.18 -18.71 -6.39
N ALA A 188 -9.85 -18.70 -6.54
CA ALA A 188 -9.05 -19.91 -6.60
C ALA A 188 -9.27 -20.85 -5.40
N LYS A 189 -9.36 -20.31 -4.19
CA LYS A 189 -9.59 -21.09 -2.97
C LYS A 189 -11.04 -21.48 -2.78
N PHE A 190 -11.97 -20.69 -3.27
CA PHE A 190 -13.37 -21.10 -3.32
C PHE A 190 -13.56 -22.32 -4.21
N ILE A 191 -13.01 -22.32 -5.44
CA ILE A 191 -13.09 -23.43 -6.39
C ILE A 191 -12.45 -24.72 -5.83
N GLU A 192 -11.29 -24.58 -5.17
CA GLU A 192 -10.62 -25.71 -4.53
C GLU A 192 -11.50 -26.34 -3.45
N GLU A 193 -12.01 -25.52 -2.53
CA GLU A 193 -12.81 -26.00 -1.39
C GLU A 193 -14.21 -26.44 -1.80
N ALA A 194 -14.82 -25.85 -2.83
CA ALA A 194 -16.12 -26.27 -3.37
C ALA A 194 -16.13 -27.76 -3.73
N LYS A 195 -15.03 -28.27 -4.28
CA LYS A 195 -14.87 -29.72 -4.59
C LYS A 195 -14.90 -30.57 -3.31
N ASN A 196 -14.22 -30.11 -2.23
CA ASN A 196 -14.20 -30.81 -0.95
C ASN A 196 -15.58 -30.85 -0.31
N GLN A 197 -16.36 -29.81 -0.50
CA GLN A 197 -17.73 -29.67 0.01
C GLN A 197 -18.78 -30.35 -0.87
N GLY A 198 -18.39 -30.93 -2.00
CA GLY A 198 -19.30 -31.58 -2.95
C GLY A 198 -20.22 -30.60 -3.68
N LEU A 199 -19.81 -29.37 -3.82
CA LEU A 199 -20.48 -28.36 -4.63
C LEU A 199 -20.10 -28.54 -6.11
N GLU A 200 -21.09 -28.50 -6.99
CA GLU A 200 -20.88 -28.50 -8.45
C GLU A 200 -20.70 -27.03 -8.89
N VAL A 201 -19.50 -26.66 -9.32
CA VAL A 201 -19.26 -25.37 -9.96
C VAL A 201 -19.68 -25.47 -11.42
N VAL A 202 -20.82 -24.88 -11.78
CA VAL A 202 -21.43 -24.97 -13.10
C VAL A 202 -20.95 -23.95 -14.10
N ALA A 203 -20.41 -22.82 -13.60
CA ALA A 203 -19.78 -21.78 -14.40
C ALA A 203 -18.72 -21.06 -13.57
N GLU A 204 -17.64 -20.65 -14.23
CA GLU A 204 -16.54 -19.87 -13.69
C GLU A 204 -16.20 -18.80 -14.73
N GLU A 205 -16.65 -17.58 -14.47
CA GLU A 205 -16.64 -16.50 -15.45
C GLU A 205 -15.80 -15.32 -14.95
N ALA A 206 -14.88 -14.88 -15.80
CA ALA A 206 -13.98 -13.77 -15.50
C ALA A 206 -14.44 -12.47 -16.16
N PHE A 207 -14.22 -11.36 -15.48
CA PHE A 207 -14.24 -10.00 -16.04
C PHE A 207 -12.97 -9.26 -15.66
N THR A 208 -12.75 -8.07 -16.23
CA THR A 208 -11.64 -7.20 -15.88
C THR A 208 -12.15 -5.85 -15.36
N ALA A 209 -11.28 -5.09 -14.70
CA ALA A 209 -11.63 -3.78 -14.18
C ALA A 209 -12.23 -2.83 -15.24
N ASP A 210 -11.84 -2.99 -16.51
CA ASP A 210 -12.32 -2.17 -17.63
C ASP A 210 -13.71 -2.60 -18.14
N SER A 211 -14.20 -3.79 -17.76
CA SER A 211 -15.48 -4.37 -18.22
C SER A 211 -16.48 -4.65 -17.09
N LYS A 212 -16.41 -3.88 -15.99
CA LYS A 212 -17.18 -4.10 -14.76
C LYS A 212 -18.61 -3.56 -14.77
N THR A 213 -19.13 -3.10 -15.90
CA THR A 213 -20.46 -2.49 -16.01
C THR A 213 -21.45 -3.29 -16.86
N ASP A 214 -20.98 -4.24 -17.67
CA ASP A 214 -21.79 -5.09 -18.49
C ASP A 214 -21.30 -6.55 -18.37
N PHE A 215 -22.14 -7.40 -17.81
CA PHE A 215 -21.88 -8.83 -17.56
C PHE A 215 -22.67 -9.74 -18.50
N SER A 216 -23.21 -9.23 -19.60
CA SER A 216 -24.01 -10.00 -20.55
C SER A 216 -23.27 -11.21 -21.15
N THR A 217 -21.94 -11.18 -21.16
CA THR A 217 -21.11 -12.28 -21.65
C THR A 217 -20.81 -13.33 -20.57
N GLN A 218 -20.98 -13.01 -19.30
CA GLN A 218 -20.75 -13.89 -18.15
C GLN A 218 -22.05 -14.53 -17.63
N LEU A 219 -23.22 -14.05 -18.08
CA LEU A 219 -24.55 -14.55 -17.71
C LEU A 219 -25.21 -15.35 -18.80
#